data_745efbd8ce757e2760340851e6a6ec77
#
_entry.id   745efbd8ce757e2760340851e6a6ec77
#
_cell.length_a   1.000
_cell.length_b   1.000
_cell.length_c   1.000
_cell.angle_alpha   90.00
_cell.angle_beta   90.00
_cell.angle_gamma   90.00
#
_symmetry.space_group_name_H-M   'P 1'
#
loop_
_entity.id
_entity.type
_entity.pdbx_description
1 polymer ?
#
loop_
_entity_poly.entity_id
_entity_poly.type
_entity_poly.pdbx_seq_one_letter_code
_entity_poly.pdbx_strand_id
1 'polypeptide(L)'
;TQLLSDEPSLQAAVQGRFAVLNALPYHRAVAVATLCVQAGVHYFDLTEDVQSTHAIRRLAVEGRAGGAAQSVLMPQCGLAPGFIGIVGQDLASRFDALHTLRMRVGAWPRCPQGALRYNLTWNTEGLINEYCNPCEAIVDGVRTTVPALEGLETFALDGVEYEAFNTSGGLGTLTETLAGKAR
;
A
#
# COMPACT_ATOMS: atom_id res chain seq x y z
N THR A 1 -16.86 15.32 15.06
CA THR A 1 -15.49 14.74 15.05
C THR A 1 -15.26 14.07 16.39
N GLN A 2 -15.00 12.78 16.40
CA GLN A 2 -14.74 12.01 17.61
C GLN A 2 -13.24 11.73 17.69
N LEU A 3 -12.62 11.94 18.86
CA LEU A 3 -11.22 11.56 19.08
C LEU A 3 -11.15 10.04 19.22
N LEU A 4 -10.46 9.36 18.29
CA LEU A 4 -10.29 7.91 18.27
C LEU A 4 -8.97 7.52 18.95
N SER A 5 -8.74 8.00 20.17
CA SER A 5 -7.48 7.83 20.88
C SER A 5 -7.38 6.50 21.64
N ASP A 6 -8.51 5.89 21.98
CA ASP A 6 -8.60 4.67 22.76
C ASP A 6 -9.43 3.58 22.08
N GLU A 7 -9.30 2.35 22.56
CA GLU A 7 -9.97 1.18 22.00
C GLU A 7 -11.51 1.23 22.12
N PRO A 8 -12.12 1.71 23.25
CA PRO A 8 -13.57 1.86 23.31
C PRO A 8 -14.13 2.83 22.30
N SER A 9 -13.44 3.95 22.02
CA SER A 9 -13.85 4.93 21.01
C SER A 9 -13.79 4.35 19.61
N LEU A 10 -12.75 3.58 19.29
CA LEU A 10 -12.63 2.87 18.02
C LEU A 10 -13.73 1.82 17.84
N GLN A 11 -14.00 1.03 18.88
CA GLN A 11 -15.08 0.05 18.87
C GLN A 11 -16.45 0.69 18.63
N ALA A 12 -16.74 1.78 19.34
CA ALA A 12 -17.99 2.53 19.14
C ALA A 12 -18.11 3.13 17.74
N ALA A 13 -16.99 3.57 17.14
CA ALA A 13 -16.97 4.10 15.78
C ALA A 13 -17.25 3.02 14.72
N VAL A 14 -16.84 1.79 14.96
CA VAL A 14 -17.03 0.64 14.02
C VAL A 14 -18.44 0.07 14.13
N GLN A 15 -19.04 0.02 15.32
CA GLN A 15 -20.33 -0.62 15.56
C GLN A 15 -21.46 -0.07 14.67
N GLY A 16 -22.23 -0.99 14.06
CA GLY A 16 -23.37 -0.66 13.22
C GLY A 16 -23.03 -0.01 11.88
N ARG A 17 -21.77 -0.02 11.47
CA ARG A 17 -21.35 0.47 10.15
C ARG A 17 -21.43 -0.65 9.12
N PHE A 18 -21.65 -0.27 7.86
CA PHE A 18 -21.52 -1.19 6.73
C PHE A 18 -20.05 -1.43 6.40
N ALA A 19 -19.25 -0.36 6.35
CA ALA A 19 -17.83 -0.41 6.04
C ALA A 19 -17.07 0.68 6.80
N VAL A 20 -15.78 0.44 7.00
CA VAL A 20 -14.80 1.37 7.56
C VAL A 20 -13.68 1.56 6.54
N LEU A 21 -13.39 2.82 6.21
CA LEU A 21 -12.15 3.22 5.55
C LEU A 21 -11.19 3.75 6.62
N ASN A 22 -10.14 2.99 6.92
CA ASN A 22 -9.14 3.34 7.90
C ASN A 22 -8.03 4.19 7.25
N ALA A 23 -7.92 5.44 7.67
CA ALA A 23 -6.86 6.37 7.27
C ALA A 23 -5.95 6.75 8.46
N LEU A 24 -5.93 5.94 9.51
CA LEU A 24 -5.02 6.08 10.65
C LEU A 24 -3.62 5.56 10.28
N PRO A 25 -2.58 5.91 11.06
CA PRO A 25 -1.24 5.37 10.86
C PRO A 25 -1.23 3.83 10.84
N TYR A 26 -0.34 3.25 10.04
CA TYR A 26 -0.32 1.80 9.74
C TYR A 26 -0.29 0.90 10.99
N HIS A 27 0.38 1.31 12.06
CA HIS A 27 0.44 0.55 13.31
C HIS A 27 -0.93 0.35 13.99
N ARG A 28 -1.97 1.10 13.59
CA ARG A 28 -3.35 0.94 14.05
C ARG A 28 -4.19 0.04 13.15
N ALA A 29 -3.70 -0.27 11.95
CA ALA A 29 -4.47 -0.96 10.90
C ALA A 29 -5.00 -2.32 11.36
N VAL A 30 -4.15 -3.16 11.96
CA VAL A 30 -4.53 -4.50 12.43
C VAL A 30 -5.58 -4.45 13.53
N ALA A 31 -5.45 -3.51 14.48
CA ALA A 31 -6.43 -3.35 15.57
C ALA A 31 -7.82 -2.97 15.03
N VAL A 32 -7.88 -2.00 14.12
CA VAL A 32 -9.15 -1.59 13.49
C VAL A 32 -9.75 -2.72 12.65
N ALA A 33 -8.93 -3.44 11.87
CA ALA A 33 -9.38 -4.58 11.09
C ALA A 33 -9.97 -5.69 11.98
N THR A 34 -9.35 -5.96 13.14
CA THR A 34 -9.85 -6.93 14.13
C THR A 34 -11.23 -6.54 14.65
N LEU A 35 -11.42 -5.27 15.02
CA LEU A 35 -12.72 -4.75 15.44
C LEU A 35 -13.78 -4.88 14.34
N CYS A 36 -13.40 -4.64 13.08
CA CYS A 36 -14.29 -4.81 11.93
C CYS A 36 -14.73 -6.26 11.76
N VAL A 37 -13.82 -7.23 11.89
CA VAL A 37 -14.15 -8.67 11.86
C VAL A 37 -15.15 -9.02 12.96
N GLN A 38 -14.89 -8.59 14.20
CA GLN A 38 -15.75 -8.86 15.36
C GLN A 38 -17.14 -8.27 15.19
N ALA A 39 -17.24 -7.09 14.56
CA ALA A 39 -18.49 -6.38 14.34
C ALA A 39 -19.23 -6.79 13.04
N GLY A 40 -18.65 -7.65 12.21
CA GLY A 40 -19.20 -8.01 10.89
C GLY A 40 -19.17 -6.87 9.88
N VAL A 41 -18.22 -5.94 9.98
CA VAL A 41 -18.10 -4.72 9.18
C VAL A 41 -17.02 -4.89 8.13
N HIS A 42 -17.23 -4.40 6.91
CA HIS A 42 -16.20 -4.38 5.87
C HIS A 42 -15.07 -3.40 6.23
N TYR A 43 -13.83 -3.76 5.90
CA TYR A 43 -12.64 -2.98 6.21
C TYR A 43 -11.85 -2.67 4.95
N PHE A 44 -11.43 -1.41 4.84
CA PHE A 44 -10.52 -0.90 3.81
C PHE A 44 -9.48 0.00 4.46
N ASP A 45 -8.25 0.01 3.95
CA ASP A 45 -7.21 0.94 4.40
C ASP A 45 -6.31 1.41 3.26
N LEU A 46 -5.40 2.31 3.59
CA LEU A 46 -4.43 2.91 2.66
C LEU A 46 -2.99 2.49 2.99
N THR A 47 -2.80 1.44 3.83
CA THR A 47 -1.47 1.12 4.35
C THR A 47 -0.52 0.60 3.28
N GLU A 48 0.70 1.06 3.33
CA GLU A 48 1.86 0.57 2.58
C GLU A 48 2.62 -0.52 3.33
N ASP A 49 2.38 -0.66 4.64
CA ASP A 49 3.11 -1.60 5.49
C ASP A 49 2.78 -3.06 5.16
N VAL A 50 3.80 -3.78 4.70
CA VAL A 50 3.70 -5.17 4.27
C VAL A 50 3.31 -6.11 5.41
N GLN A 51 3.83 -5.89 6.62
CA GLN A 51 3.54 -6.74 7.78
C GLN A 51 2.09 -6.60 8.22
N SER A 52 1.57 -5.37 8.32
CA SER A 52 0.17 -5.08 8.61
C SER A 52 -0.75 -5.70 7.55
N THR A 53 -0.41 -5.58 6.28
CA THR A 53 -1.16 -6.19 5.17
C THR A 53 -1.26 -7.71 5.33
N HIS A 54 -0.15 -8.38 5.60
CA HIS A 54 -0.15 -9.84 5.81
C HIS A 54 -0.96 -10.23 7.05
N ALA A 55 -0.91 -9.46 8.13
CA ALA A 55 -1.71 -9.71 9.32
C ALA A 55 -3.21 -9.58 9.03
N ILE A 56 -3.63 -8.53 8.30
CA ILE A 56 -5.03 -8.32 7.92
C ILE A 56 -5.52 -9.42 6.97
N ARG A 57 -4.70 -9.86 6.02
CA ARG A 57 -5.03 -11.01 5.15
C ARG A 57 -5.24 -12.29 5.95
N ARG A 58 -4.41 -12.56 6.97
CA ARG A 58 -4.62 -13.72 7.89
C ARG A 58 -5.93 -13.59 8.66
N LEU A 59 -6.23 -12.42 9.22
CA LEU A 59 -7.51 -12.17 9.91
C LEU A 59 -8.72 -12.48 9.02
N ALA A 60 -8.66 -12.13 7.73
CA ALA A 60 -9.72 -12.42 6.77
C ALA A 60 -9.95 -13.93 6.58
N VAL A 61 -8.87 -14.73 6.56
CA VAL A 61 -8.94 -16.19 6.44
C VAL A 61 -9.48 -16.83 7.72
N GLU A 62 -8.94 -16.43 8.86
CA GLU A 62 -9.30 -16.95 10.19
C GLU A 62 -10.75 -16.59 10.55
N GLY A 63 -11.19 -15.36 10.26
CA GLY A 63 -12.57 -14.93 10.48
C GLY A 63 -13.58 -15.75 9.69
N ARG A 64 -13.27 -16.10 8.45
CA ARG A 64 -14.11 -16.99 7.63
C ARG A 64 -14.20 -18.40 8.20
N ALA A 65 -13.08 -18.96 8.67
CA ALA A 65 -13.04 -20.30 9.28
C ALA A 65 -13.81 -20.36 10.60
N GLY A 66 -13.83 -19.27 11.37
CA GLY A 66 -14.56 -19.14 12.63
C GLY A 66 -16.04 -18.87 12.50
N GLY A 67 -16.59 -18.78 11.26
CA GLY A 67 -18.02 -18.51 11.05
C GLY A 67 -18.45 -17.07 11.34
N ALA A 68 -17.49 -16.14 11.48
CA ALA A 68 -17.80 -14.72 11.57
C ALA A 68 -18.54 -14.25 10.31
N ALA A 69 -19.37 -13.23 10.45
CA ALA A 69 -20.06 -12.61 9.32
C ALA A 69 -19.05 -12.31 8.18
N GLN A 70 -19.51 -12.48 6.93
CA GLN A 70 -18.64 -12.36 5.73
C GLN A 70 -18.16 -10.92 5.52
N SER A 71 -17.25 -10.45 6.40
CA SER A 71 -16.60 -9.17 6.22
C SER A 71 -15.53 -9.26 5.13
N VAL A 72 -15.51 -8.29 4.23
CA VAL A 72 -14.42 -8.10 3.29
C VAL A 72 -13.35 -7.27 4.02
N LEU A 73 -12.12 -7.78 4.10
CA LEU A 73 -10.96 -7.03 4.55
C LEU A 73 -10.06 -6.78 3.35
N MET A 74 -9.93 -5.52 2.97
CA MET A 74 -9.17 -5.11 1.78
C MET A 74 -8.18 -4.00 2.15
N PRO A 75 -6.98 -4.36 2.59
CA PRO A 75 -5.90 -3.40 2.79
C PRO A 75 -5.35 -2.89 1.46
N GLN A 76 -4.49 -1.87 1.50
CA GLN A 76 -3.76 -1.35 0.34
C GLN A 76 -4.66 -0.72 -0.74
N CYS A 77 -5.68 0.04 -0.34
CA CYS A 77 -6.59 0.75 -1.23
C CYS A 77 -6.19 2.22 -1.46
N GLY A 78 -4.89 2.54 -1.37
CA GLY A 78 -4.35 3.88 -1.56
C GLY A 78 -3.98 4.20 -3.01
N LEU A 79 -3.07 5.17 -3.15
CA LEU A 79 -2.47 5.51 -4.44
C LEU A 79 -1.42 4.46 -4.84
N ALA A 80 -0.46 4.23 -3.95
CA ALA A 80 0.59 3.21 -4.03
C ALA A 80 0.92 2.74 -2.60
N PRO A 81 0.46 1.57 -2.19
CA PRO A 81 -0.24 0.54 -2.97
C PRO A 81 -1.74 0.84 -3.22
N GLY A 82 -2.26 0.33 -4.33
CA GLY A 82 -3.67 0.41 -4.68
C GLY A 82 -3.89 0.82 -6.13
N PHE A 83 -4.18 2.10 -6.37
CA PHE A 83 -4.54 2.62 -7.70
C PHE A 83 -3.50 2.29 -8.78
N ILE A 84 -2.21 2.51 -8.53
CA ILE A 84 -1.17 2.24 -9.53
C ILE A 84 -1.04 0.75 -9.83
N GLY A 85 -1.31 -0.13 -8.85
CA GLY A 85 -1.34 -1.57 -9.07
C GLY A 85 -2.46 -2.00 -10.02
N ILE A 86 -3.65 -1.42 -9.88
CA ILE A 86 -4.80 -1.65 -10.76
C ILE A 86 -4.49 -1.18 -12.18
N VAL A 87 -3.99 0.05 -12.34
CA VAL A 87 -3.61 0.61 -13.63
C VAL A 87 -2.46 -0.16 -14.26
N GLY A 88 -1.43 -0.51 -13.47
CA GLY A 88 -0.29 -1.30 -13.93
C GLY A 88 -0.71 -2.67 -14.45
N GLN A 89 -1.63 -3.36 -13.76
CA GLN A 89 -2.17 -4.64 -14.20
C GLN A 89 -3.02 -4.50 -15.47
N ASP A 90 -3.86 -3.48 -15.57
CA ASP A 90 -4.68 -3.23 -16.77
C ASP A 90 -3.78 -2.96 -17.98
N LEU A 91 -2.77 -2.10 -17.83
CA LEU A 91 -1.82 -1.81 -18.90
C LEU A 91 -1.00 -3.06 -19.28
N ALA A 92 -0.48 -3.80 -18.31
CA ALA A 92 0.29 -5.02 -18.54
C ALA A 92 -0.52 -6.07 -19.32
N SER A 93 -1.84 -6.17 -19.06
CA SER A 93 -2.72 -7.12 -19.74
C SER A 93 -2.92 -6.85 -21.24
N ARG A 94 -2.52 -5.68 -21.71
CA ARG A 94 -2.66 -5.24 -23.12
C ARG A 94 -1.44 -5.62 -24.00
N PHE A 95 -0.43 -6.26 -23.42
CA PHE A 95 0.80 -6.64 -24.09
C PHE A 95 0.95 -8.16 -24.12
N ASP A 96 1.37 -8.71 -25.24
CA ASP A 96 1.63 -10.14 -25.41
C ASP A 96 2.87 -10.60 -24.62
N ALA A 97 3.87 -9.71 -24.48
CA ALA A 97 5.07 -9.94 -23.70
C ALA A 97 5.42 -8.69 -22.89
N LEU A 98 5.73 -8.89 -21.63
CA LEU A 98 6.08 -7.82 -20.71
C LEU A 98 7.57 -7.93 -20.34
N HIS A 99 8.39 -7.02 -20.87
CA HIS A 99 9.81 -6.96 -20.55
C HIS A 99 10.10 -6.15 -19.30
N THR A 100 9.43 -5.01 -19.14
CA THR A 100 9.65 -4.12 -18.01
C THR A 100 8.35 -3.40 -17.66
N LEU A 101 8.01 -3.37 -16.38
CA LEU A 101 6.98 -2.53 -15.81
C LEU A 101 7.58 -1.69 -14.68
N ARG A 102 7.62 -0.38 -14.87
CA ARG A 102 8.07 0.57 -13.86
C ARG A 102 6.93 1.51 -13.49
N MET A 103 6.55 1.48 -12.24
CA MET A 103 5.52 2.37 -11.70
C MET A 103 6.18 3.44 -10.85
N ARG A 104 5.93 4.69 -11.18
CA ARG A 104 6.47 5.83 -10.48
C ARG A 104 5.35 6.61 -9.82
N VAL A 105 5.52 6.89 -8.55
CA VAL A 105 4.64 7.75 -7.75
C VAL A 105 5.50 8.80 -7.09
N GLY A 106 5.04 10.03 -7.06
CA GLY A 106 5.77 11.11 -6.43
C GLY A 106 4.86 12.21 -5.94
N ALA A 107 5.37 13.00 -5.00
CA ALA A 107 4.79 14.24 -4.55
C ALA A 107 5.78 15.36 -4.83
N TRP A 108 5.37 16.32 -5.66
CA TRP A 108 6.21 17.46 -6.02
C TRP A 108 5.71 18.71 -5.30
N PRO A 109 6.51 19.29 -4.40
CA PRO A 109 6.16 20.58 -3.83
C PRO A 109 6.21 21.67 -4.92
N ARG A 110 5.22 22.52 -4.96
CA ARG A 110 5.16 23.63 -5.94
C ARG A 110 6.38 24.56 -5.88
N CYS A 111 6.96 24.67 -4.68
CA CYS A 111 8.19 25.44 -4.42
C CYS A 111 9.17 24.54 -3.66
N PRO A 112 9.93 23.68 -4.35
CA PRO A 112 10.85 22.76 -3.71
C PRO A 112 11.97 23.52 -3.00
N GLN A 113 12.21 23.19 -1.73
CA GLN A 113 13.25 23.78 -0.89
C GLN A 113 14.12 22.69 -0.27
N GLY A 114 15.34 23.08 0.14
CA GLY A 114 16.27 22.14 0.75
C GLY A 114 16.95 21.19 -0.23
N ALA A 115 17.89 20.40 0.26
CA ALA A 115 18.67 19.46 -0.55
C ALA A 115 17.83 18.32 -1.13
N LEU A 116 16.83 17.85 -0.39
CA LEU A 116 15.96 16.75 -0.83
C LEU A 116 14.87 17.19 -1.79
N ARG A 117 14.59 18.51 -1.91
CA ARG A 117 13.49 19.04 -2.73
C ARG A 117 12.14 18.36 -2.50
N TYR A 118 11.94 17.74 -1.36
CA TYR A 118 10.78 16.95 -0.97
C TYR A 118 10.11 17.56 0.26
N ASN A 119 8.80 17.63 0.28
CA ASN A 119 8.01 17.98 1.45
C ASN A 119 7.20 16.78 1.91
N LEU A 120 7.28 16.50 3.19
CA LEU A 120 6.45 15.47 3.81
C LEU A 120 4.98 15.88 3.73
N THR A 121 4.17 15.13 2.98
CA THR A 121 2.75 15.41 2.75
C THR A 121 1.82 14.41 3.44
N TRP A 122 2.39 13.39 4.08
CA TRP A 122 1.65 12.29 4.71
C TRP A 122 2.36 11.79 5.97
N ASN A 123 2.16 10.57 6.39
CA ASN A 123 2.68 10.03 7.64
C ASN A 123 4.20 9.84 7.59
N THR A 124 4.93 10.42 8.56
CA THR A 124 6.39 10.33 8.66
C THR A 124 6.88 8.90 8.85
N GLU A 125 6.19 8.13 9.69
CA GLU A 125 6.57 6.73 9.97
C GLU A 125 6.38 5.86 8.73
N GLY A 126 5.32 6.09 7.96
CA GLY A 126 5.10 5.44 6.68
C GLY A 126 6.21 5.75 5.67
N LEU A 127 6.63 7.01 5.56
CA LEU A 127 7.75 7.39 4.70
C LEU A 127 9.06 6.68 5.10
N ILE A 128 9.36 6.63 6.40
CA ILE A 128 10.54 5.91 6.89
C ILE A 128 10.44 4.42 6.56
N ASN A 129 9.25 3.83 6.74
CA ASN A 129 8.97 2.44 6.40
C ASN A 129 9.24 2.14 4.91
N GLU A 130 8.76 3.00 4.01
CA GLU A 130 9.01 2.86 2.57
C GLU A 130 10.49 2.96 2.19
N TYR A 131 11.24 3.82 2.87
CA TYR A 131 12.64 4.12 2.51
C TYR A 131 13.66 3.21 3.20
N CYS A 132 13.25 2.44 4.21
CA CYS A 132 14.16 1.60 4.99
C CYS A 132 13.91 0.09 4.80
N ASN A 133 12.73 -0.31 4.32
CA ASN A 133 12.42 -1.73 4.15
C ASN A 133 12.78 -2.23 2.74
N PRO A 134 13.07 -3.54 2.59
CA PRO A 134 13.27 -4.15 1.29
C PRO A 134 12.05 -3.97 0.38
N CYS A 135 12.30 -3.71 -0.90
CA CYS A 135 11.27 -3.48 -1.90
C CYS A 135 10.98 -4.79 -2.65
N GLU A 136 9.72 -5.18 -2.76
CA GLU A 136 9.35 -6.30 -3.63
C GLU A 136 9.57 -5.93 -5.10
N ALA A 137 10.08 -6.88 -5.88
CA ALA A 137 10.34 -6.74 -7.31
C ALA A 137 10.16 -8.07 -8.04
N ILE A 138 10.08 -8.00 -9.36
CA ILE A 138 10.29 -9.15 -10.25
C ILE A 138 11.55 -8.85 -11.04
N VAL A 139 12.54 -9.73 -10.95
CA VAL A 139 13.79 -9.65 -11.70
C VAL A 139 13.96 -10.97 -12.44
N ASP A 140 14.15 -10.91 -13.74
CA ASP A 140 14.27 -12.10 -14.62
C ASP A 140 13.11 -13.10 -14.41
N GLY A 141 11.90 -12.61 -14.24
CA GLY A 141 10.68 -13.40 -14.05
C GLY A 141 10.48 -13.94 -12.64
N VAL A 142 11.41 -13.72 -11.71
CA VAL A 142 11.38 -14.25 -10.35
C VAL A 142 11.04 -13.14 -9.34
N ARG A 143 10.08 -13.42 -8.43
CA ARG A 143 9.85 -12.53 -7.29
C ARG A 143 11.08 -12.51 -6.38
N THR A 144 11.53 -11.31 -6.08
CA THR A 144 12.69 -11.08 -5.23
C THR A 144 12.51 -9.79 -4.43
N THR A 145 13.50 -9.44 -3.64
CA THR A 145 13.58 -8.15 -2.97
C THR A 145 14.82 -7.40 -3.41
N VAL A 146 14.68 -6.09 -3.57
CA VAL A 146 15.77 -5.17 -3.86
C VAL A 146 15.87 -4.12 -2.76
N PRO A 147 17.03 -3.51 -2.53
CA PRO A 147 17.17 -2.47 -1.52
C PRO A 147 16.32 -1.24 -1.85
N ALA A 148 15.80 -0.60 -0.79
CA ALA A 148 15.21 0.73 -0.91
C ALA A 148 16.29 1.77 -1.25
N LEU A 149 15.88 2.89 -1.87
CA LEU A 149 16.72 4.01 -2.32
C LEU A 149 17.77 3.65 -3.39
N GLU A 150 17.82 2.39 -3.83
CA GLU A 150 18.62 1.98 -4.98
C GLU A 150 17.85 2.08 -6.30
N GLY A 151 18.54 1.83 -7.41
CA GLY A 151 17.94 1.92 -8.74
C GLY A 151 17.64 3.36 -9.15
N LEU A 152 18.43 4.33 -8.67
CA LEU A 152 18.27 5.74 -9.01
C LEU A 152 18.25 5.92 -10.53
N GLU A 153 17.20 6.55 -11.03
CA GLU A 153 17.06 6.95 -12.43
C GLU A 153 16.61 8.40 -12.54
N THR A 154 16.99 9.05 -13.61
CA THR A 154 16.53 10.41 -13.96
C THR A 154 15.64 10.32 -15.18
N PHE A 155 14.52 11.00 -15.17
CA PHE A 155 13.59 11.08 -16.30
C PHE A 155 12.92 12.44 -16.36
N ALA A 156 12.47 12.83 -17.56
CA ALA A 156 11.73 14.07 -17.76
C ALA A 156 10.24 13.77 -18.02
N LEU A 157 9.36 14.54 -17.38
CA LEU A 157 7.92 14.54 -17.62
C LEU A 157 7.43 15.99 -17.71
N ASP A 158 6.76 16.33 -18.79
CA ASP A 158 6.22 17.68 -19.06
C ASP A 158 7.28 18.80 -18.89
N GLY A 159 8.53 18.51 -19.30
CA GLY A 159 9.64 19.47 -19.23
C GLY A 159 10.25 19.65 -17.84
N VAL A 160 9.81 18.87 -16.87
CA VAL A 160 10.41 18.81 -15.50
C VAL A 160 11.23 17.55 -15.37
N GLU A 161 12.44 17.68 -14.83
CA GLU A 161 13.33 16.57 -14.52
C GLU A 161 13.02 16.02 -13.13
N TYR A 162 12.91 14.70 -13.02
CA TYR A 162 12.65 13.96 -11.80
C TYR A 162 13.71 12.90 -11.56
N GLU A 163 13.95 12.62 -10.30
CA GLU A 163 14.67 11.43 -9.84
C GLU A 163 13.68 10.42 -9.27
N ALA A 164 13.89 9.15 -9.56
CA ALA A 164 13.12 8.05 -8.98
C ALA A 164 14.05 6.94 -8.49
N PHE A 165 13.67 6.30 -7.42
CA PHE A 165 14.38 5.19 -6.80
C PHE A 165 13.38 4.20 -6.19
N ASN A 166 13.86 3.02 -5.81
CA ASN A 166 13.03 1.97 -5.22
C ASN A 166 12.48 2.36 -3.85
N THR A 167 11.18 2.14 -3.63
CA THR A 167 10.53 2.27 -2.32
C THR A 167 9.72 1.02 -1.99
N SER A 168 9.62 0.68 -0.69
CA SER A 168 8.92 -0.49 -0.21
C SER A 168 7.39 -0.32 -0.22
N GLY A 169 6.67 -1.43 -0.35
CA GLY A 169 5.21 -1.50 -0.15
C GLY A 169 4.37 -1.04 -1.34
N GLY A 170 4.88 -0.16 -2.20
CA GLY A 170 4.09 0.51 -3.24
C GLY A 170 3.47 -0.39 -4.30
N LEU A 171 4.05 -1.56 -4.58
CA LEU A 171 3.54 -2.51 -5.58
C LEU A 171 2.30 -3.29 -5.12
N GLY A 172 2.06 -3.36 -3.82
CA GLY A 172 0.96 -4.15 -3.28
C GLY A 172 1.03 -5.62 -3.72
N THR A 173 -0.06 -6.14 -4.28
CA THR A 173 -0.13 -7.52 -4.78
C THR A 173 0.34 -7.71 -6.23
N LEU A 174 0.87 -6.68 -6.88
CA LEU A 174 1.21 -6.74 -8.30
C LEU A 174 2.35 -7.73 -8.58
N THR A 175 3.31 -7.87 -7.68
CA THR A 175 4.38 -8.87 -7.80
C THR A 175 3.84 -10.30 -7.73
N GLU A 176 2.78 -10.54 -6.95
CA GLU A 176 2.08 -11.84 -6.90
C GLU A 176 1.37 -12.11 -8.24
N THR A 177 0.69 -11.09 -8.77
CA THR A 177 -0.13 -11.20 -9.99
C THR A 177 0.69 -11.39 -11.26
N LEU A 178 1.85 -10.75 -11.34
CA LEU A 178 2.74 -10.76 -12.52
C LEU A 178 3.89 -11.75 -12.43
N ALA A 179 4.02 -12.50 -11.33
CA ALA A 179 5.03 -13.54 -11.19
C ALA A 179 4.95 -14.53 -12.37
N GLY A 180 6.09 -14.78 -13.04
CA GLY A 180 6.18 -15.63 -14.21
C GLY A 180 5.64 -15.04 -15.53
N LYS A 181 5.09 -13.81 -15.51
CA LYS A 181 4.58 -13.10 -16.69
C LYS A 181 5.48 -11.95 -17.13
N ALA A 182 6.17 -11.32 -16.19
CA ALA A 182 7.16 -10.27 -16.44
C ALA A 182 8.58 -10.84 -16.37
N ARG A 183 9.50 -10.30 -17.15
CA ARG A 183 10.93 -10.66 -17.13
C ARG A 183 11.74 -9.63 -16.38
#